data_afba0974f928de912a2c18c352078bca
#
_entry.id   afba0974f928de912a2c18c352078bca
#
_cell.length_a   1.000
_cell.length_b   1.000
_cell.length_c   1.000
_cell.angle_alpha   90.00
_cell.angle_beta   90.00
_cell.angle_gamma   90.00
#
_symmetry.space_group_name_H-M   'P 1'
#
loop_
_entity.id
_entity.type
_entity.pdbx_description
1 polymer ?
#
loop_
_entity_poly.entity_id
_entity_poly.type
_entity_poly.pdbx_seq_one_letter_code
_entity_poly.pdbx_strand_id
1 'polypeptide(L)'
;MTARSAKAGLKTVSGYTGWTRVNTSPYQSATHGSRYVNNYANKHAARRYTKFEKAGLMPAGSVIAKDSFAVRPDGSTSLGPLFVMEKMTAGFSPKAGNWRYTMIMPNGAVVGTTRGKGAANVKFCAECHMSMGEGQDSMTFLPEEFRKKF
;
A
#
# COMPACT_ATOMS: atom_id res chain seq x y z
N MET A 1 -9.21 -10.09 10.90
CA MET A 1 -9.42 -8.66 10.56
C MET A 1 -8.51 -7.84 11.45
N THR A 2 -7.60 -7.05 10.89
CA THR A 2 -6.81 -6.16 11.76
C THR A 2 -7.71 -5.06 12.30
N ALA A 3 -7.48 -4.65 13.56
CA ALA A 3 -8.29 -3.64 14.23
C ALA A 3 -8.41 -2.33 13.44
N ARG A 4 -7.40 -1.98 12.64
CA ARG A 4 -7.36 -0.76 11.81
C ARG A 4 -8.41 -0.74 10.71
N SER A 5 -8.45 -1.77 9.87
CA SER A 5 -9.40 -1.83 8.74
C SER A 5 -10.84 -2.00 9.22
N ALA A 6 -11.05 -2.73 10.32
CA ALA A 6 -12.37 -2.88 10.93
C ALA A 6 -12.90 -1.55 11.47
N LYS A 7 -12.07 -0.79 12.19
CA LYS A 7 -12.44 0.53 12.73
C LYS A 7 -12.67 1.58 11.64
N ALA A 8 -11.92 1.50 10.53
CA ALA A 8 -12.09 2.42 9.39
C ALA A 8 -13.36 2.11 8.57
N GLY A 9 -13.99 0.95 8.76
CA GLY A 9 -15.16 0.53 7.99
C GLY A 9 -14.88 0.30 6.50
N LEU A 10 -13.62 0.22 6.09
CA LEU A 10 -13.23 0.06 4.69
C LEU A 10 -13.22 -1.43 4.29
N LYS A 11 -14.27 -1.84 3.61
CA LYS A 11 -14.42 -3.21 3.09
C LYS A 11 -13.28 -3.63 2.16
N THR A 12 -12.73 -2.68 1.39
CA THR A 12 -11.66 -2.89 0.42
C THR A 12 -10.43 -3.56 1.02
N VAL A 13 -10.10 -3.27 2.28
CA VAL A 13 -8.95 -3.84 2.99
C VAL A 13 -9.34 -4.81 4.09
N SER A 14 -10.59 -5.24 4.12
CA SER A 14 -11.04 -6.24 5.09
C SER A 14 -10.26 -7.53 4.88
N GLY A 15 -9.64 -8.03 5.95
CA GLY A 15 -8.89 -9.28 5.91
C GLY A 15 -7.58 -9.24 5.10
N TYR A 16 -7.00 -8.07 4.84
CA TYR A 16 -5.78 -7.93 4.03
C TYR A 16 -4.60 -8.79 4.50
N THR A 17 -4.53 -9.10 5.79
CA THR A 17 -3.46 -9.96 6.34
C THR A 17 -3.53 -11.42 5.84
N GLY A 18 -4.66 -11.83 5.30
CA GLY A 18 -4.83 -13.11 4.61
C GLY A 18 -4.51 -13.07 3.11
N TRP A 19 -4.14 -11.89 2.57
CA TRP A 19 -3.74 -11.78 1.16
C TRP A 19 -2.33 -12.29 0.92
N THR A 20 -1.90 -12.30 -0.33
CA THR A 20 -0.55 -12.65 -0.71
C THR A 20 0.44 -11.64 -0.15
N ARG A 21 1.20 -12.01 0.88
CA ARG A 21 2.34 -11.21 1.34
C ARG A 21 3.52 -11.47 0.42
N VAL A 22 4.14 -10.41 -0.13
CA VAL A 22 5.21 -10.51 -1.13
C VAL A 22 6.61 -10.40 -0.54
N ASN A 23 6.75 -9.99 0.71
CA ASN A 23 8.03 -9.96 1.42
C ASN A 23 8.21 -11.18 2.34
N THR A 24 9.44 -11.63 2.47
CA THR A 24 9.83 -12.75 3.37
C THR A 24 9.79 -12.34 4.83
N SER A 25 10.30 -11.15 5.13
CA SER A 25 10.32 -10.53 6.47
C SER A 25 10.01 -9.03 6.35
N PRO A 26 9.56 -8.36 7.43
CA PRO A 26 9.43 -6.90 7.42
C PRO A 26 10.77 -6.25 7.06
N TYR A 27 10.71 -5.20 6.29
CA TYR A 27 11.89 -4.42 5.88
C TYR A 27 11.65 -2.93 6.14
N GLN A 28 12.72 -2.18 6.36
CA GLN A 28 12.62 -0.74 6.60
C GLN A 28 12.37 -0.02 5.28
N SER A 29 11.25 0.70 5.21
CA SER A 29 10.92 1.52 4.05
C SER A 29 11.54 2.90 4.17
N ALA A 30 12.32 3.31 3.18
CA ALA A 30 12.93 4.64 3.15
C ALA A 30 11.91 5.79 3.04
N THR A 31 10.72 5.51 2.54
CA THR A 31 9.73 6.55 2.17
C THR A 31 8.49 6.60 3.06
N HIS A 32 8.19 5.57 3.81
CA HIS A 32 7.01 5.51 4.70
C HIS A 32 7.38 5.84 6.15
N GLY A 33 8.12 6.94 6.34
CA GLY A 33 8.56 7.40 7.66
C GLY A 33 9.62 6.49 8.28
N SER A 34 10.45 5.85 7.46
CA SER A 34 11.50 4.91 7.90
C SER A 34 10.97 3.78 8.79
N ARG A 35 9.69 3.42 8.65
CA ARG A 35 9.07 2.32 9.38
C ARG A 35 9.35 0.98 8.73
N TYR A 36 9.27 -0.06 9.51
CA TYR A 36 9.21 -1.44 8.99
C TYR A 36 7.84 -1.70 8.40
N VAL A 37 7.81 -2.37 7.24
CA VAL A 37 6.59 -2.60 6.47
C VAL A 37 6.46 -4.03 5.98
N ASN A 38 5.22 -4.47 5.76
CA ASN A 38 4.87 -5.64 4.98
C ASN A 38 3.97 -5.24 3.83
N ASN A 39 4.13 -5.87 2.68
CA ASN A 39 3.34 -5.63 1.49
C ASN A 39 2.43 -6.81 1.21
N TYR A 40 1.15 -6.54 1.03
CA TYR A 40 0.11 -7.51 0.72
C TYR A 40 -0.60 -7.13 -0.58
N ALA A 41 -0.88 -8.13 -1.40
CA ALA A 41 -1.61 -7.97 -2.64
C ALA A 41 -2.87 -8.85 -2.61
N ASN A 42 -4.04 -8.25 -2.94
CA ASN A 42 -5.25 -9.03 -3.07
C ASN A 42 -5.16 -9.99 -4.28
N LYS A 43 -6.14 -10.86 -4.45
CA LYS A 43 -6.15 -11.87 -5.53
C LYS A 43 -6.00 -11.24 -6.93
N HIS A 44 -6.59 -10.08 -7.18
CA HIS A 44 -6.48 -9.38 -8.46
C HIS A 44 -5.05 -8.83 -8.69
N ALA A 45 -4.47 -8.23 -7.66
CA ALA A 45 -3.13 -7.66 -7.73
C ALA A 45 -2.05 -8.75 -7.79
N ALA A 46 -2.18 -9.82 -7.01
CA ALA A 46 -1.13 -10.81 -6.80
C ALA A 46 -0.60 -11.42 -8.10
N ARG A 47 -1.47 -11.68 -9.08
CA ARG A 47 -1.09 -12.26 -10.38
C ARG A 47 -0.02 -11.47 -11.13
N ARG A 48 0.03 -10.16 -10.92
CA ARG A 48 1.00 -9.26 -11.58
C ARG A 48 2.02 -8.73 -10.59
N TYR A 49 1.60 -8.29 -9.41
CA TYR A 49 2.46 -7.67 -8.41
C TYR A 49 3.63 -8.59 -7.98
N THR A 50 3.41 -9.91 -7.95
CA THR A 50 4.46 -10.91 -7.67
C THR A 50 5.53 -11.03 -8.77
N LYS A 51 5.32 -10.41 -9.93
CA LYS A 51 6.31 -10.32 -11.01
C LYS A 51 7.23 -9.10 -10.87
N PHE A 52 7.00 -8.29 -9.85
CA PHE A 52 7.77 -7.08 -9.52
C PHE A 52 7.88 -6.15 -10.73
N GLU A 53 9.07 -5.76 -11.16
CA GLU A 53 9.28 -4.83 -12.28
C GLU A 53 8.67 -5.32 -13.62
N LYS A 54 8.35 -6.61 -13.71
CA LYS A 54 7.67 -7.21 -14.88
C LYS A 54 6.14 -7.25 -14.73
N ALA A 55 5.58 -6.59 -13.71
CA ALA A 55 4.14 -6.60 -13.45
C ALA A 55 3.31 -5.98 -14.56
N GLY A 56 3.81 -4.94 -15.21
CA GLY A 56 3.06 -4.17 -16.21
C GLY A 56 1.88 -3.42 -15.59
N LEU A 57 0.88 -3.12 -16.39
CA LEU A 57 -0.33 -2.43 -15.92
C LEU A 57 -1.17 -3.34 -15.01
N MET A 58 -1.56 -2.79 -13.88
CA MET A 58 -2.41 -3.49 -12.91
C MET A 58 -3.88 -3.44 -13.34
N PRO A 59 -4.61 -4.56 -13.26
CA PRO A 59 -6.03 -4.55 -13.57
C PRO A 59 -6.82 -3.76 -12.52
N ALA A 60 -7.92 -3.14 -12.94
CA ALA A 60 -8.87 -2.51 -12.03
C ALA A 60 -9.35 -3.53 -10.97
N GLY A 61 -9.51 -3.08 -9.74
CA GLY A 61 -9.81 -3.96 -8.60
C GLY A 61 -8.56 -4.54 -7.91
N SER A 62 -7.36 -4.30 -8.45
CA SER A 62 -6.11 -4.59 -7.73
C SER A 62 -6.00 -3.74 -6.49
N VAL A 63 -5.70 -4.36 -5.35
CA VAL A 63 -5.44 -3.66 -4.09
C VAL A 63 -4.12 -4.13 -3.51
N ILE A 64 -3.28 -3.17 -3.19
CA ILE A 64 -2.03 -3.37 -2.47
C ILE A 64 -2.17 -2.68 -1.11
N ALA A 65 -1.90 -3.41 -0.05
CA ALA A 65 -1.90 -2.89 1.31
C ALA A 65 -0.49 -3.01 1.91
N LYS A 66 -0.03 -1.93 2.51
CA LYS A 66 1.26 -1.87 3.19
C LYS A 66 1.02 -1.49 4.64
N ASP A 67 1.18 -2.44 5.54
CA ASP A 67 1.14 -2.13 6.96
C ASP A 67 2.52 -1.68 7.45
N SER A 68 2.55 -0.99 8.57
CA SER A 68 3.77 -0.42 9.09
C SER A 68 3.84 -0.45 10.60
N PHE A 69 5.06 -0.49 11.13
CA PHE A 69 5.37 -0.36 12.56
C PHE A 69 6.74 0.27 12.75
N ALA A 70 6.94 0.88 13.90
CA ALA A 70 8.24 1.39 14.31
C ALA A 70 8.82 0.49 15.42
N VAL A 71 10.14 0.37 15.43
CA VAL A 71 10.89 -0.28 16.51
C VAL A 71 11.59 0.81 17.32
N ARG A 72 11.37 0.83 18.63
CA ARG A 72 12.01 1.79 19.54
C ARG A 72 13.38 1.27 19.99
N PRO A 73 14.23 2.15 20.54
CA PRO A 73 15.57 1.75 21.05
C PRO A 73 15.53 0.64 22.11
N ASP A 74 14.44 0.56 22.89
CA ASP A 74 14.23 -0.50 23.88
C ASP A 74 13.73 -1.84 23.29
N GLY A 75 13.62 -1.92 21.95
CA GLY A 75 13.13 -3.09 21.23
C GLY A 75 11.61 -3.22 21.16
N SER A 76 10.85 -2.35 21.85
CA SER A 76 9.40 -2.33 21.75
C SER A 76 8.93 -1.85 20.37
N THR A 77 7.72 -2.25 19.97
CA THR A 77 7.15 -1.85 18.69
C THR A 77 5.92 -0.97 18.87
N SER A 78 5.67 -0.10 17.90
CA SER A 78 4.44 0.67 17.83
C SER A 78 3.85 0.58 16.43
N LEU A 79 2.53 0.35 16.34
CA LEU A 79 1.84 0.32 15.06
C LEU A 79 1.90 1.68 14.38
N GLY A 80 2.16 1.66 13.08
CA GLY A 80 2.10 2.82 12.21
C GLY A 80 0.86 2.80 11.31
N PRO A 81 0.76 3.75 10.37
CA PRO A 81 -0.32 3.79 9.40
C PRO A 81 -0.38 2.53 8.52
N LEU A 82 -1.58 2.25 8.01
CA LEU A 82 -1.82 1.34 6.91
C LEU A 82 -1.95 2.19 5.64
N PHE A 83 -1.14 1.90 4.63
CA PHE A 83 -1.15 2.56 3.33
C PHE A 83 -1.82 1.63 2.32
N VAL A 84 -2.77 2.16 1.55
CA VAL A 84 -3.56 1.38 0.60
C VAL A 84 -3.49 2.02 -0.77
N MET A 85 -3.23 1.22 -1.79
CA MET A 85 -3.35 1.56 -3.20
C MET A 85 -4.40 0.67 -3.83
N GLU A 86 -5.43 1.26 -4.40
CA GLU A 86 -6.49 0.54 -5.13
C GLU A 86 -6.54 1.02 -6.57
N LYS A 87 -6.36 0.11 -7.51
CA LYS A 87 -6.45 0.42 -8.94
C LYS A 87 -7.91 0.58 -9.34
N MET A 88 -8.25 1.76 -9.77
CA MET A 88 -9.58 2.13 -10.24
C MET A 88 -9.67 1.99 -11.76
N THR A 89 -10.87 2.09 -12.30
CA THR A 89 -11.08 2.14 -13.75
C THR A 89 -10.44 3.38 -14.38
N ALA A 90 -10.15 3.30 -15.67
CA ALA A 90 -9.59 4.43 -16.42
C ALA A 90 -10.47 5.68 -16.27
N GLY A 91 -9.83 6.85 -16.14
CA GLY A 91 -10.50 8.11 -15.95
C GLY A 91 -10.82 8.47 -14.49
N PHE A 92 -10.60 7.57 -13.55
CA PHE A 92 -10.82 7.87 -12.12
C PHE A 92 -9.97 9.05 -11.64
N SER A 93 -8.68 9.00 -11.83
CA SER A 93 -7.75 10.09 -11.50
C SER A 93 -6.46 9.93 -12.31
N PRO A 94 -6.43 10.43 -13.55
CA PRO A 94 -5.23 10.34 -14.41
C PRO A 94 -3.97 10.89 -13.73
N LYS A 95 -4.12 11.99 -12.97
CA LYS A 95 -3.03 12.62 -12.20
C LYS A 95 -2.47 11.74 -11.06
N ALA A 96 -3.18 10.68 -10.70
CA ALA A 96 -2.75 9.68 -9.72
C ALA A 96 -2.55 8.29 -10.35
N GLY A 97 -2.41 8.22 -11.69
CA GLY A 97 -2.28 6.95 -12.41
C GLY A 97 -3.52 6.06 -12.29
N ASN A 98 -4.69 6.65 -12.04
CA ASN A 98 -5.94 5.96 -11.71
C ASN A 98 -5.87 5.08 -10.46
N TRP A 99 -4.94 5.36 -9.58
CA TRP A 99 -4.87 4.77 -8.26
C TRP A 99 -5.63 5.61 -7.24
N ARG A 100 -6.39 4.94 -6.38
CA ARG A 100 -6.95 5.50 -5.16
C ARG A 100 -6.02 5.19 -4.00
N TYR A 101 -5.39 6.22 -3.45
CA TYR A 101 -4.57 6.13 -2.26
C TYR A 101 -5.41 6.38 -1.03
N THR A 102 -5.24 5.56 0.00
CA THR A 102 -5.89 5.75 1.30
C THR A 102 -4.88 5.51 2.41
N MET A 103 -4.87 6.36 3.42
CA MET A 103 -4.03 6.22 4.59
C MET A 103 -4.90 6.11 5.84
N ILE A 104 -4.66 5.06 6.63
CA ILE A 104 -5.46 4.73 7.83
C ILE A 104 -4.53 4.69 9.03
N MET A 105 -4.86 5.45 10.07
CA MET A 105 -4.09 5.48 11.31
C MET A 105 -4.35 4.22 12.17
N PRO A 106 -3.48 3.91 13.15
CA PRO A 106 -3.65 2.74 14.02
C PRO A 106 -4.98 2.71 14.78
N ASN A 107 -5.55 3.88 15.08
CA ASN A 107 -6.86 4.00 15.73
C ASN A 107 -8.06 3.82 14.78
N GLY A 108 -7.80 3.59 13.48
CA GLY A 108 -8.81 3.45 12.45
C GLY A 108 -9.23 4.75 11.77
N ALA A 109 -8.70 5.90 12.18
CA ALA A 109 -9.00 7.17 11.52
C ALA A 109 -8.44 7.19 10.10
N VAL A 110 -9.27 7.53 9.11
CA VAL A 110 -8.84 7.74 7.73
C VAL A 110 -8.30 9.17 7.61
N VAL A 111 -7.00 9.28 7.30
CA VAL A 111 -6.32 10.57 7.08
C VAL A 111 -6.80 11.22 5.80
N GLY A 112 -6.98 10.43 4.76
CA GLY A 112 -7.48 10.88 3.48
C GLY A 112 -7.61 9.75 2.46
N THR A 113 -8.36 10.04 1.41
CA THR A 113 -8.57 9.15 0.26
C THR A 113 -8.59 9.97 -1.03
N THR A 114 -7.88 9.53 -2.05
CA THR A 114 -7.87 10.19 -3.37
C THR A 114 -9.29 10.37 -3.91
N ARG A 115 -9.66 11.60 -4.27
CA ARG A 115 -10.99 12.01 -4.69
C ARG A 115 -12.10 11.78 -3.65
N GLY A 116 -11.72 11.69 -2.38
CA GLY A 116 -12.64 11.56 -1.26
C GLY A 116 -12.31 12.55 -0.14
N LYS A 117 -12.84 12.29 1.04
CA LYS A 117 -12.57 13.11 2.21
C LYS A 117 -11.06 13.12 2.52
N GLY A 118 -10.50 14.30 2.79
CA GLY A 118 -9.08 14.46 3.10
C GLY A 118 -8.14 14.18 1.92
N ALA A 119 -8.60 14.28 0.67
CA ALA A 119 -7.79 13.99 -0.52
C ALA A 119 -6.45 14.75 -0.56
N ALA A 120 -6.43 16.01 -0.08
CA ALA A 120 -5.21 16.81 0.01
C ALA A 120 -4.14 16.16 0.90
N ASN A 121 -4.56 15.44 1.95
CA ASN A 121 -3.65 14.80 2.91
C ASN A 121 -2.92 13.58 2.35
N VAL A 122 -3.36 13.03 1.21
CA VAL A 122 -2.76 11.86 0.54
C VAL A 122 -2.24 12.18 -0.85
N LYS A 123 -2.25 13.46 -1.26
CA LYS A 123 -1.74 13.90 -2.56
C LYS A 123 -0.28 13.50 -2.74
N PHE A 124 0.55 13.63 -1.70
CA PHE A 124 1.96 13.23 -1.71
C PHE A 124 2.17 11.75 -2.04
N CYS A 125 1.22 10.88 -1.72
CA CYS A 125 1.30 9.45 -2.06
C CYS A 125 1.35 9.29 -3.59
N ALA A 126 0.41 9.92 -4.30
CA ALA A 126 0.35 9.88 -5.74
C ALA A 126 1.57 10.52 -6.39
N GLU A 127 2.00 11.68 -5.91
CA GLU A 127 3.17 12.41 -6.44
C GLU A 127 4.44 11.57 -6.35
N CYS A 128 4.70 10.96 -5.19
CA CYS A 128 5.86 10.09 -4.99
C CYS A 128 5.78 8.83 -5.86
N HIS A 129 4.63 8.14 -5.86
CA HIS A 129 4.44 6.91 -6.64
C HIS A 129 4.51 7.15 -8.14
N MET A 130 3.94 8.23 -8.64
CA MET A 130 4.04 8.63 -10.05
C MET A 130 5.49 8.88 -10.49
N SER A 131 6.26 9.56 -9.64
CA SER A 131 7.68 9.87 -9.90
C SER A 131 8.57 8.63 -9.82
N MET A 132 8.51 7.88 -8.72
CA MET A 132 9.37 6.72 -8.49
C MET A 132 8.95 5.48 -9.27
N GLY A 133 7.67 5.35 -9.59
CA GLY A 133 7.07 4.23 -10.32
C GLY A 133 6.84 4.51 -11.80
N GLU A 134 7.54 5.48 -12.40
CA GLU A 134 7.43 5.77 -13.83
C GLU A 134 7.71 4.53 -14.67
N GLY A 135 6.84 4.24 -15.64
CA GLY A 135 6.92 3.03 -16.45
C GLY A 135 6.51 1.72 -15.75
N GLN A 136 6.13 1.78 -14.47
CA GLN A 136 5.75 0.65 -13.63
C GLN A 136 4.34 0.78 -13.06
N ASP A 137 3.45 1.49 -13.74
CA ASP A 137 2.08 1.77 -13.29
C ASP A 137 2.03 2.42 -11.89
N SER A 138 2.94 3.36 -11.62
CA SER A 138 3.11 4.04 -10.32
C SER A 138 3.45 3.09 -9.15
N MET A 139 3.90 1.89 -9.43
CA MET A 139 4.35 0.95 -8.41
C MET A 139 5.84 1.08 -8.15
N THR A 140 6.21 0.94 -6.89
CA THR A 140 7.59 0.75 -6.45
C THR A 140 7.68 -0.61 -5.76
N PHE A 141 8.81 -1.29 -5.93
CA PHE A 141 8.97 -2.64 -5.41
C PHE A 141 10.00 -2.66 -4.28
N LEU A 142 9.80 -3.60 -3.37
CA LEU A 142 10.69 -3.84 -2.24
C LEU A 142 12.07 -4.31 -2.71
N PRO A 143 13.12 -4.15 -1.88
CA PRO A 143 14.45 -4.66 -2.19
C PRO A 143 14.44 -6.16 -2.46
N GLU A 144 15.29 -6.61 -3.39
CA GLU A 144 15.28 -8.00 -3.88
C GLU A 144 15.50 -9.03 -2.78
N GLU A 145 16.37 -8.74 -1.81
CA GLU A 145 16.68 -9.61 -0.69
C GLU A 145 15.47 -9.93 0.21
N PHE A 146 14.44 -9.08 0.18
CA PHE A 146 13.21 -9.30 0.96
C PHE A 146 12.08 -9.91 0.13
N ARG A 147 12.27 -10.19 -1.15
CA ARG A 147 11.21 -10.72 -2.02
C ARG A 147 10.99 -12.21 -1.81
N LYS A 148 9.72 -12.59 -1.74
CA LYS A 148 9.36 -14.00 -1.89
C LYS A 148 9.56 -14.45 -3.35
N LYS A 149 9.92 -15.70 -3.51
CA LYS A 149 9.88 -16.40 -4.80
C LYS A 149 8.48 -16.95 -5.02
N PHE A 150 7.94 -16.80 -6.22
CA PHE A 150 6.61 -17.26 -6.61
C PHE A 150 6.71 -18.15 -7.85
#